data_0cded356e2ee3be092859f191fd1f9ea
#
_entry.id   0cded356e2ee3be092859f191fd1f9ea
#
_cell.length_a   1.000
_cell.length_b   1.000
_cell.length_c   1.000
_cell.angle_alpha   90.00
_cell.angle_beta   90.00
_cell.angle_gamma   90.00
#
_symmetry.space_group_name_H-M   'P 1'
#
loop_
_entity.id
_entity.type
_entity.pdbx_description
1 polymer ?
#
loop_
_entity_poly.entity_id
_entity_poly.type
_entity_poly.pdbx_seq_one_letter_code
_entity_poly.pdbx_strand_id
1 'polypeptide(L)'
;MIAPSLVLTGAPGIGAGPGAVPPAPLVSPATGAAALAWLLIAVPAAGAAVLLLAGRASDRWGHLLGLAASLTSACLGLGILAQILRLPAAERVMSVDLWRWFGAGDLTVRIGLRIDPLSMTFVALVTFVGFLIHVYSVAYMAHDRDRRRFFAYLNLFIAAMLTLVLGDSYIVLFVGWEGVGLASYLLIG
;
A
#
# COMPACT_ATOMS: atom_id res chain seq x y z
N MET A 1 -50.61 6.40 -40.39
CA MET A 1 -49.50 5.70 -41.10
C MET A 1 -48.33 5.69 -40.13
N ILE A 2 -48.14 4.58 -39.40
CA ILE A 2 -47.14 4.44 -38.34
C ILE A 2 -46.06 3.52 -38.90
N ALA A 3 -44.85 4.04 -39.03
CA ALA A 3 -43.69 3.27 -39.50
C ALA A 3 -43.17 2.33 -38.38
N PRO A 4 -42.85 1.08 -38.65
CA PRO A 4 -42.31 0.18 -37.66
C PRO A 4 -40.80 0.49 -37.40
N SER A 5 -40.45 0.64 -36.13
CA SER A 5 -39.08 0.77 -35.65
C SER A 5 -38.28 -0.53 -35.90
N LEU A 6 -37.22 -0.41 -36.68
CA LEU A 6 -36.29 -1.49 -36.98
C LEU A 6 -35.46 -1.81 -35.70
N VAL A 7 -35.76 -2.92 -35.06
CA VAL A 7 -34.93 -3.49 -34.02
C VAL A 7 -33.70 -4.12 -34.67
N LEU A 8 -32.55 -3.47 -34.57
CA LEU A 8 -31.27 -4.07 -34.93
C LEU A 8 -30.95 -5.18 -33.91
N THR A 9 -31.27 -6.41 -34.29
CA THR A 9 -30.77 -7.61 -33.60
C THR A 9 -29.25 -7.63 -33.67
N GLY A 10 -28.60 -7.71 -32.49
CA GLY A 10 -27.18 -7.70 -32.37
C GLY A 10 -26.46 -8.73 -33.25
N ALA A 11 -25.41 -8.28 -33.87
CA ALA A 11 -24.51 -9.15 -34.65
C ALA A 11 -23.90 -10.22 -33.73
N PRO A 12 -23.72 -11.45 -34.16
CA PRO A 12 -23.02 -12.49 -33.40
C PRO A 12 -21.58 -12.04 -33.17
N GLY A 13 -21.10 -12.14 -31.92
CA GLY A 13 -19.77 -11.74 -31.52
C GLY A 13 -18.70 -12.35 -32.44
N ILE A 14 -17.86 -11.48 -32.96
CA ILE A 14 -16.63 -11.87 -33.67
C ILE A 14 -15.79 -12.63 -32.67
N GLY A 15 -15.67 -13.95 -32.82
CA GLY A 15 -14.83 -14.79 -31.99
C GLY A 15 -13.41 -14.23 -31.95
N ALA A 16 -12.90 -14.02 -30.76
CA ALA A 16 -11.53 -13.58 -30.55
C ALA A 16 -10.57 -14.58 -31.20
N GLY A 17 -9.88 -14.16 -32.26
CA GLY A 17 -8.87 -14.98 -32.93
C GLY A 17 -7.70 -15.33 -31.97
N PRO A 18 -6.90 -16.36 -32.26
CA PRO A 18 -5.73 -16.71 -31.48
C PRO A 18 -4.72 -15.55 -31.53
N GLY A 19 -4.62 -14.79 -30.45
CA GLY A 19 -3.80 -13.58 -30.33
C GLY A 19 -4.54 -12.34 -29.83
N ALA A 20 -5.85 -12.42 -29.55
CA ALA A 20 -6.58 -11.33 -28.94
C ALA A 20 -6.01 -11.06 -27.51
N VAL A 21 -5.43 -9.88 -27.32
CA VAL A 21 -5.01 -9.42 -26.00
C VAL A 21 -6.26 -9.37 -25.10
N PRO A 22 -6.26 -10.08 -23.97
CA PRO A 22 -7.40 -10.03 -23.07
C PRO A 22 -7.67 -8.58 -22.66
N PRO A 23 -8.95 -8.18 -22.54
CA PRO A 23 -9.29 -6.83 -22.12
C PRO A 23 -8.60 -6.53 -20.80
N ALA A 24 -8.06 -5.31 -20.66
CA ALA A 24 -7.44 -4.88 -19.42
C ALA A 24 -8.41 -5.07 -18.23
N PRO A 25 -7.96 -5.58 -17.09
CA PRO A 25 -8.83 -5.79 -15.95
C PRO A 25 -9.49 -4.47 -15.56
N LEU A 26 -10.81 -4.51 -15.35
CA LEU A 26 -11.55 -3.35 -14.90
C LEU A 26 -11.08 -2.98 -13.49
N VAL A 27 -10.58 -1.76 -13.33
CA VAL A 27 -10.20 -1.25 -12.00
C VAL A 27 -11.46 -0.82 -11.29
N SER A 28 -11.80 -1.48 -10.19
CA SER A 28 -12.96 -1.14 -9.37
C SER A 28 -12.54 -0.35 -8.11
N PRO A 29 -13.44 0.46 -7.52
CA PRO A 29 -13.16 1.08 -6.24
C PRO A 29 -12.99 0.00 -5.16
N ALA A 30 -12.03 0.21 -4.26
CA ALA A 30 -11.75 -0.74 -3.20
C ALA A 30 -12.91 -0.84 -2.21
N THR A 31 -13.26 -2.07 -1.82
CA THR A 31 -14.34 -2.39 -0.89
C THR A 31 -13.85 -3.26 0.28
N GLY A 32 -14.60 -3.26 1.38
CA GLY A 32 -14.25 -4.06 2.56
C GLY A 32 -12.90 -3.65 3.18
N ALA A 33 -12.06 -4.64 3.53
CA ALA A 33 -10.75 -4.38 4.12
C ALA A 33 -9.80 -3.64 3.14
N ALA A 34 -9.96 -3.83 1.82
CA ALA A 34 -9.15 -3.15 0.82
C ALA A 34 -9.35 -1.61 0.83
N ALA A 35 -10.53 -1.11 1.23
CA ALA A 35 -10.77 0.32 1.42
C ALA A 35 -9.91 0.94 2.55
N LEU A 36 -9.40 0.11 3.46
CA LEU A 36 -8.52 0.50 4.56
C LEU A 36 -7.02 0.40 4.20
N ALA A 37 -6.69 0.14 2.93
CA ALA A 37 -5.29 -0.04 2.50
C ALA A 37 -4.39 1.17 2.80
N TRP A 38 -4.94 2.39 2.86
CA TRP A 38 -4.20 3.57 3.27
C TRP A 38 -3.64 3.48 4.71
N LEU A 39 -4.27 2.70 5.60
CA LEU A 39 -3.78 2.45 6.96
C LEU A 39 -2.49 1.62 6.96
N LEU A 40 -2.24 0.81 5.93
CA LEU A 40 -0.97 0.09 5.78
C LEU A 40 0.22 1.05 5.81
N ILE A 41 0.07 2.22 5.21
CA ILE A 41 1.08 3.27 5.15
C ILE A 41 0.99 4.19 6.39
N ALA A 42 -0.24 4.61 6.73
CA ALA A 42 -0.47 5.61 7.77
C ALA A 42 -0.07 5.13 9.17
N VAL A 43 -0.30 3.85 9.52
CA VAL A 43 0.01 3.32 10.85
C VAL A 43 1.52 3.30 11.13
N PRO A 44 2.38 2.72 10.29
CA PRO A 44 3.82 2.77 10.52
C PRO A 44 4.39 4.19 10.36
N ALA A 45 3.85 5.03 9.46
CA ALA A 45 4.25 6.43 9.35
C ALA A 45 3.94 7.21 10.64
N ALA A 46 2.75 7.02 11.20
CA ALA A 46 2.36 7.63 12.49
C ALA A 46 3.24 7.09 13.63
N GLY A 47 3.52 5.80 13.65
CA GLY A 47 4.45 5.18 14.61
C GLY A 47 5.83 5.84 14.56
N ALA A 48 6.39 5.99 13.37
CA ALA A 48 7.66 6.68 13.16
C ALA A 48 7.60 8.14 13.64
N ALA A 49 6.58 8.89 13.24
CA ALA A 49 6.39 10.28 13.61
C ALA A 49 6.27 10.46 15.13
N VAL A 50 5.46 9.66 15.80
CA VAL A 50 5.30 9.71 17.26
C VAL A 50 6.64 9.43 17.94
N LEU A 51 7.40 8.42 17.52
CA LEU A 51 8.68 8.08 18.11
C LEU A 51 9.73 9.18 17.92
N LEU A 52 9.72 9.86 16.78
CA LEU A 52 10.65 10.96 16.50
C LEU A 52 10.27 12.23 17.28
N LEU A 53 8.98 12.58 17.33
CA LEU A 53 8.49 13.81 17.95
C LEU A 53 8.43 13.73 19.48
N ALA A 54 8.05 12.57 20.05
CA ALA A 54 7.99 12.38 21.50
C ALA A 54 9.37 12.40 22.19
N GLY A 55 10.45 12.28 21.42
CA GLY A 55 11.80 12.37 21.92
C GLY A 55 12.06 11.39 23.08
N ARG A 56 12.82 11.82 24.08
CA ARG A 56 13.21 10.99 25.24
C ARG A 56 12.03 10.45 26.06
N ALA A 57 10.85 11.05 25.99
CA ALA A 57 9.66 10.56 26.67
C ALA A 57 9.23 9.15 26.24
N SER A 58 9.57 8.75 24.99
CA SER A 58 9.22 7.44 24.43
C SER A 58 10.33 6.37 24.57
N ASP A 59 11.47 6.66 25.20
CA ASP A 59 12.60 5.70 25.28
C ASP A 59 12.22 4.38 25.96
N ARG A 60 11.29 4.42 26.95
CA ARG A 60 10.87 3.22 27.68
C ARG A 60 9.88 2.33 26.90
N TRP A 61 8.97 2.92 26.14
CA TRP A 61 7.86 2.23 25.50
C TRP A 61 7.89 2.30 23.96
N GLY A 62 8.81 3.08 23.38
CA GLY A 62 8.85 3.33 21.95
C GLY A 62 9.00 2.07 21.10
N HIS A 63 9.77 1.08 21.56
CA HIS A 63 9.90 -0.20 20.89
C HIS A 63 8.58 -0.98 20.81
N LEU A 64 7.72 -0.86 21.85
CA LEU A 64 6.39 -1.49 21.83
C LEU A 64 5.47 -0.82 20.81
N LEU A 65 5.51 0.53 20.71
CA LEU A 65 4.75 1.24 19.69
C LEU A 65 5.19 0.86 18.29
N GLY A 66 6.51 0.82 18.03
CA GLY A 66 7.05 0.42 16.75
C GLY A 66 6.64 -1.00 16.38
N LEU A 67 6.71 -1.93 17.34
CA LEU A 67 6.26 -3.31 17.18
C LEU A 67 4.75 -3.40 16.91
N ALA A 68 3.93 -2.67 17.68
CA ALA A 68 2.48 -2.65 17.50
C ALA A 68 2.07 -2.08 16.13
N ALA A 69 2.73 -1.01 15.67
CA ALA A 69 2.47 -0.43 14.35
C ALA A 69 2.81 -1.42 13.23
N SER A 70 3.98 -2.08 13.29
CA SER A 70 4.37 -3.08 12.30
C SER A 70 3.46 -4.31 12.30
N LEU A 71 3.05 -4.80 13.49
CA LEU A 71 2.09 -5.90 13.64
C LEU A 71 0.73 -5.55 13.02
N THR A 72 0.22 -4.34 13.32
CA THR A 72 -1.06 -3.88 12.77
C THR A 72 -1.02 -3.85 11.24
N SER A 73 0.06 -3.33 10.65
CA SER A 73 0.22 -3.34 9.19
C SER A 73 0.34 -4.77 8.63
N ALA A 74 1.03 -5.68 9.32
CA ALA A 74 1.12 -7.07 8.89
C ALA A 74 -0.23 -7.78 8.92
N CYS A 75 -1.01 -7.63 10.01
CA CYS A 75 -2.34 -8.21 10.12
C CYS A 75 -3.30 -7.65 9.05
N LEU A 76 -3.28 -6.33 8.83
CA LEU A 76 -4.11 -5.69 7.82
C LEU A 76 -3.70 -6.14 6.41
N GLY A 77 -2.40 -6.18 6.09
CA GLY A 77 -1.89 -6.61 4.80
C GLY A 77 -2.28 -8.05 4.47
N LEU A 78 -2.12 -8.98 5.42
CA LEU A 78 -2.55 -10.37 5.28
C LEU A 78 -4.07 -10.49 5.15
N GLY A 79 -4.83 -9.67 5.88
CA GLY A 79 -6.29 -9.63 5.78
C GLY A 79 -6.77 -9.17 4.40
N ILE A 80 -6.19 -8.12 3.83
CA ILE A 80 -6.51 -7.64 2.48
C ILE A 80 -6.10 -8.69 1.44
N LEU A 81 -4.92 -9.29 1.57
CA LEU A 81 -4.49 -10.36 0.67
C LEU A 81 -5.48 -11.53 0.69
N ALA A 82 -5.89 -11.97 1.87
CA ALA A 82 -6.88 -13.04 2.01
C ALA A 82 -8.23 -12.67 1.39
N GLN A 83 -8.67 -11.41 1.49
CA GLN A 83 -9.87 -10.92 0.82
C GLN A 83 -9.74 -11.03 -0.70
N ILE A 84 -8.64 -10.51 -1.28
CA ILE A 84 -8.42 -10.49 -2.73
C ILE A 84 -8.35 -11.90 -3.32
N LEU A 85 -7.70 -12.83 -2.62
CA LEU A 85 -7.59 -14.22 -3.08
C LEU A 85 -8.94 -14.94 -3.15
N ARG A 86 -9.95 -14.50 -2.39
CA ARG A 86 -11.31 -15.03 -2.42
C ARG A 86 -12.17 -14.45 -3.56
N LEU A 87 -11.75 -13.35 -4.17
CA LEU A 87 -12.48 -12.71 -5.26
C LEU A 87 -12.21 -13.41 -6.60
N PRO A 88 -13.17 -13.36 -7.55
CA PRO A 88 -12.93 -13.75 -8.94
C PRO A 88 -11.77 -12.98 -9.55
N ALA A 89 -11.01 -13.59 -10.46
CA ALA A 89 -9.81 -12.99 -11.04
C ALA A 89 -10.06 -11.60 -11.68
N ALA A 90 -11.25 -11.40 -12.27
CA ALA A 90 -11.62 -10.12 -12.88
C ALA A 90 -11.83 -8.96 -11.89
N GLU A 91 -12.08 -9.27 -10.60
CA GLU A 91 -12.40 -8.29 -9.56
C GLU A 91 -11.21 -8.03 -8.60
N ARG A 92 -10.04 -8.63 -8.87
CA ARG A 92 -8.86 -8.56 -7.99
C ARG A 92 -8.06 -7.27 -8.13
N VAL A 93 -8.43 -6.39 -9.06
CA VAL A 93 -7.74 -5.11 -9.27
C VAL A 93 -8.63 -3.99 -8.77
N MET A 94 -8.19 -3.31 -7.72
CA MET A 94 -8.92 -2.25 -7.06
C MET A 94 -8.06 -1.01 -6.92
N SER A 95 -8.70 0.17 -6.77
CA SER A 95 -8.03 1.43 -6.47
C SER A 95 -8.64 2.11 -5.26
N VAL A 96 -7.81 2.82 -4.51
CA VAL A 96 -8.22 3.73 -3.44
C VAL A 96 -7.77 5.13 -3.85
N ASP A 97 -8.69 5.99 -4.23
CA ASP A 97 -8.41 7.41 -4.45
C ASP A 97 -8.30 8.11 -3.09
N LEU A 98 -7.14 8.68 -2.78
CA LEU A 98 -6.91 9.40 -1.52
C LEU A 98 -7.29 10.87 -1.66
N TRP A 99 -6.59 11.60 -2.55
CA TRP A 99 -6.93 13.00 -2.85
C TRP A 99 -6.37 13.46 -4.20
N ARG A 100 -6.94 14.55 -4.70
CA ARG A 100 -6.39 15.27 -5.84
C ARG A 100 -5.31 16.24 -5.35
N TRP A 101 -4.10 16.08 -5.85
CA TRP A 101 -2.99 16.95 -5.45
C TRP A 101 -3.08 18.30 -6.16
N PHE A 102 -3.01 18.29 -7.48
CA PHE A 102 -3.21 19.52 -8.28
C PHE A 102 -3.77 19.21 -9.66
N GLY A 103 -4.31 20.25 -10.31
CA GLY A 103 -4.75 20.19 -11.69
C GLY A 103 -4.33 21.47 -12.43
N ALA A 104 -3.83 21.32 -13.65
CA ALA A 104 -3.46 22.42 -14.53
C ALA A 104 -3.97 22.11 -15.95
N GLY A 105 -5.00 22.83 -16.39
CA GLY A 105 -5.70 22.51 -17.65
C GLY A 105 -6.26 21.08 -17.61
N ASP A 106 -5.91 20.28 -18.61
CA ASP A 106 -6.36 18.88 -18.72
C ASP A 106 -5.55 17.91 -17.85
N LEU A 107 -4.43 18.35 -17.27
CA LEU A 107 -3.61 17.54 -16.39
C LEU A 107 -4.16 17.54 -14.97
N THR A 108 -4.58 16.38 -14.49
CA THR A 108 -4.98 16.17 -13.08
C THR A 108 -4.07 15.14 -12.44
N VAL A 109 -3.34 15.54 -11.40
CA VAL A 109 -2.51 14.64 -10.61
C VAL A 109 -3.29 14.21 -9.37
N ARG A 110 -3.50 12.90 -9.26
CA ARG A 110 -4.15 12.26 -8.11
C ARG A 110 -3.12 11.45 -7.33
N ILE A 111 -3.35 11.33 -6.05
CA ILE A 111 -2.64 10.41 -5.17
C ILE A 111 -3.61 9.33 -4.80
N GLY A 112 -3.30 8.12 -5.21
CA GLY A 112 -4.11 6.94 -4.98
C GLY A 112 -3.24 5.71 -4.74
N LEU A 113 -3.89 4.62 -4.39
CA LEU A 113 -3.26 3.33 -4.17
C LEU A 113 -3.87 2.30 -5.11
N ARG A 114 -3.02 1.49 -5.71
CA ARG A 114 -3.40 0.36 -6.54
C ARG A 114 -3.23 -0.93 -5.75
N ILE A 115 -4.29 -1.71 -5.72
CA ILE A 115 -4.38 -2.97 -4.99
C ILE A 115 -4.63 -4.06 -6.01
N ASP A 116 -3.64 -4.93 -6.22
CA ASP A 116 -3.72 -6.09 -7.09
C ASP A 116 -2.97 -7.28 -6.46
N PRO A 117 -3.10 -8.50 -6.98
CA PRO A 117 -2.45 -9.68 -6.39
C PRO A 117 -0.93 -9.56 -6.30
N LEU A 118 -0.28 -8.86 -7.23
CA LEU A 118 1.16 -8.67 -7.21
C LEU A 118 1.57 -7.70 -6.11
N SER A 119 0.96 -6.51 -6.08
CA SER A 119 1.25 -5.51 -5.04
C SER A 119 0.97 -6.06 -3.63
N MET A 120 -0.13 -6.81 -3.46
CA MET A 120 -0.46 -7.40 -2.16
C MET A 120 0.47 -8.55 -1.73
N THR A 121 1.07 -9.26 -2.68
CA THR A 121 2.13 -10.23 -2.37
C THR A 121 3.36 -9.51 -1.78
N PHE A 122 3.77 -8.40 -2.39
CA PHE A 122 4.86 -7.59 -1.85
C PHE A 122 4.49 -6.91 -0.53
N VAL A 123 3.26 -6.43 -0.38
CA VAL A 123 2.76 -5.89 0.91
C VAL A 123 2.87 -6.95 2.01
N ALA A 124 2.41 -8.18 1.76
CA ALA A 124 2.51 -9.26 2.72
C ALA A 124 3.97 -9.58 3.08
N LEU A 125 4.85 -9.65 2.07
CA LEU A 125 6.29 -9.86 2.29
C LEU A 125 6.89 -8.75 3.16
N VAL A 126 6.71 -7.48 2.77
CA VAL A 126 7.30 -6.32 3.45
C VAL A 126 6.79 -6.20 4.89
N THR A 127 5.47 -6.34 5.09
CA THR A 127 4.89 -6.17 6.43
C THR A 127 5.20 -7.33 7.35
N PHE A 128 5.14 -8.58 6.85
CA PHE A 128 5.42 -9.76 7.67
C PHE A 128 6.91 -9.85 8.04
N VAL A 129 7.81 -9.72 7.06
CA VAL A 129 9.26 -9.74 7.32
C VAL A 129 9.66 -8.53 8.16
N GLY A 130 9.10 -7.35 7.87
CA GLY A 130 9.31 -6.15 8.66
C GLY A 130 8.89 -6.32 10.13
N PHE A 131 7.75 -6.96 10.38
CA PHE A 131 7.32 -7.31 11.73
C PHE A 131 8.31 -8.27 12.42
N LEU A 132 8.78 -9.32 11.74
CA LEU A 132 9.78 -10.24 12.30
C LEU A 132 11.09 -9.52 12.66
N ILE A 133 11.53 -8.58 11.82
CA ILE A 133 12.69 -7.74 12.11
C ILE A 133 12.45 -6.89 13.34
N HIS A 134 11.26 -6.31 13.51
CA HIS A 134 10.92 -5.56 14.73
C HIS A 134 10.97 -6.43 15.98
N VAL A 135 10.41 -7.66 15.93
CA VAL A 135 10.48 -8.62 17.05
C VAL A 135 11.94 -8.93 17.40
N TYR A 136 12.76 -9.27 16.41
CA TYR A 136 14.18 -9.54 16.61
C TYR A 136 14.90 -8.31 17.23
N SER A 137 14.62 -7.13 16.74
CA SER A 137 15.26 -5.89 17.15
C SER A 137 14.94 -5.49 18.60
N VAL A 138 13.87 -6.00 19.21
CA VAL A 138 13.56 -5.76 20.63
C VAL A 138 14.70 -6.22 21.51
N ALA A 139 15.22 -7.43 21.26
CA ALA A 139 16.35 -7.98 22.01
C ALA A 139 17.70 -7.42 21.53
N TYR A 140 17.86 -7.30 20.21
CA TYR A 140 19.09 -6.81 19.59
C TYR A 140 19.47 -5.39 20.05
N MET A 141 18.49 -4.46 20.09
CA MET A 141 18.68 -3.06 20.49
C MET A 141 18.42 -2.80 21.99
N ALA A 142 18.33 -3.85 22.82
CA ALA A 142 17.93 -3.69 24.23
C ALA A 142 18.84 -2.78 25.04
N HIS A 143 20.12 -2.77 24.75
CA HIS A 143 21.16 -2.01 25.47
C HIS A 143 21.61 -0.76 24.72
N ASP A 144 21.03 -0.46 23.55
CA ASP A 144 21.43 0.67 22.73
C ASP A 144 20.72 1.96 23.16
N ARG A 145 21.47 3.07 23.19
CA ARG A 145 20.95 4.40 23.55
C ARG A 145 19.98 4.96 22.51
N ASP A 146 20.17 4.60 21.23
CA ASP A 146 19.39 5.09 20.11
C ASP A 146 18.28 4.12 19.69
N ARG A 147 17.94 3.14 20.56
CA ARG A 147 16.89 2.15 20.35
C ARG A 147 15.60 2.76 19.79
N ARG A 148 15.15 3.88 20.36
CA ARG A 148 13.92 4.58 19.91
C ARG A 148 14.02 5.05 18.47
N ARG A 149 15.15 5.68 18.09
CA ARG A 149 15.39 6.16 16.72
C ARG A 149 15.41 5.02 15.74
N PHE A 150 16.04 3.92 16.10
CA PHE A 150 16.09 2.72 15.29
C PHE A 150 14.68 2.18 14.97
N PHE A 151 13.79 2.04 15.96
CA PHE A 151 12.41 1.63 15.73
C PHE A 151 11.60 2.66 14.94
N ALA A 152 11.86 3.94 15.11
CA ALA A 152 11.24 4.99 14.30
C ALA A 152 11.64 4.86 12.83
N TYR A 153 12.91 4.68 12.54
CA TYR A 153 13.43 4.54 11.16
C TYR A 153 12.99 3.24 10.51
N LEU A 154 12.89 2.13 11.25
CA LEU A 154 12.31 0.89 10.72
C LEU A 154 10.85 1.07 10.32
N ASN A 155 10.04 1.74 11.15
CA ASN A 155 8.65 2.04 10.79
C ASN A 155 8.56 3.00 9.60
N LEU A 156 9.44 4.01 9.52
CA LEU A 156 9.53 4.90 8.36
C LEU A 156 9.88 4.12 7.09
N PHE A 157 10.79 3.17 7.16
CA PHE A 157 11.15 2.29 6.06
C PHE A 157 9.96 1.47 5.57
N ILE A 158 9.20 0.84 6.50
CA ILE A 158 7.97 0.10 6.13
C ILE A 158 6.96 1.02 5.45
N ALA A 159 6.71 2.21 6.00
CA ALA A 159 5.77 3.16 5.42
C ALA A 159 6.18 3.59 4.00
N ALA A 160 7.45 3.92 3.79
CA ALA A 160 7.99 4.30 2.50
C ALA A 160 7.93 3.15 1.48
N MET A 161 8.28 1.93 1.90
CA MET A 161 8.22 0.75 1.04
C MET A 161 6.79 0.40 0.63
N LEU A 162 5.82 0.54 1.55
CA LEU A 162 4.41 0.34 1.23
C LEU A 162 3.86 1.44 0.31
N THR A 163 4.34 2.68 0.45
CA THR A 163 4.02 3.77 -0.49
C THR A 163 4.56 3.44 -1.89
N LEU A 164 5.78 2.94 -1.99
CA LEU A 164 6.39 2.52 -3.24
C LEU A 164 5.60 1.40 -3.93
N VAL A 165 5.21 0.37 -3.17
CA VAL A 165 4.55 -0.84 -3.70
C VAL A 165 3.09 -0.59 -4.09
N LEU A 166 2.39 0.26 -3.34
CA LEU A 166 0.96 0.53 -3.53
C LEU A 166 0.68 1.76 -4.40
N GLY A 167 1.67 2.60 -4.68
CA GLY A 167 1.48 3.82 -5.47
C GLY A 167 0.86 3.55 -6.85
N ASP A 168 -0.20 4.26 -7.20
CA ASP A 168 -0.92 4.14 -8.46
C ASP A 168 -0.34 5.01 -9.59
N SER A 169 0.59 5.90 -9.25
CA SER A 169 1.22 6.83 -10.17
C SER A 169 2.74 6.90 -9.99
N TYR A 170 3.46 7.29 -11.05
CA TYR A 170 4.91 7.48 -10.99
C TYR A 170 5.35 8.49 -9.93
N ILE A 171 4.51 9.46 -9.60
CA ILE A 171 4.82 10.46 -8.57
C ILE A 171 4.78 9.83 -7.19
N VAL A 172 3.75 9.03 -6.88
CA VAL A 172 3.65 8.30 -5.60
C VAL A 172 4.77 7.27 -5.49
N LEU A 173 5.06 6.56 -6.58
CA LEU A 173 6.17 5.61 -6.65
C LEU A 173 7.50 6.31 -6.35
N PHE A 174 7.75 7.47 -6.97
CA PHE A 174 8.98 8.25 -6.75
C PHE A 174 9.11 8.70 -5.29
N VAL A 175 8.03 9.22 -4.69
CA VAL A 175 8.02 9.62 -3.26
C VAL A 175 8.32 8.41 -2.35
N GLY A 176 7.74 7.25 -2.63
CA GLY A 176 8.03 6.01 -1.90
C GLY A 176 9.51 5.62 -2.03
N TRP A 177 10.08 5.70 -3.24
CA TRP A 177 11.47 5.34 -3.52
C TRP A 177 12.46 6.26 -2.79
N GLU A 178 12.26 7.57 -2.85
CA GLU A 178 13.06 8.54 -2.10
C GLU A 178 12.94 8.32 -0.59
N GLY A 179 11.72 8.00 -0.11
CA GLY A 179 11.47 7.69 1.29
C GLY A 179 12.23 6.44 1.78
N VAL A 180 12.30 5.38 0.95
CA VAL A 180 13.11 4.17 1.23
C VAL A 180 14.60 4.51 1.29
N GLY A 181 15.08 5.31 0.34
CA GLY A 181 16.47 5.80 0.34
C GLY A 181 16.82 6.58 1.60
N LEU A 182 15.97 7.52 1.98
CA LEU A 182 16.13 8.30 3.20
C LEU A 182 16.11 7.41 4.46
N ALA A 183 15.14 6.51 4.57
CA ALA A 183 15.03 5.61 5.74
C ALA A 183 16.26 4.68 5.83
N SER A 184 16.74 4.17 4.71
CA SER A 184 17.96 3.36 4.66
C SER A 184 19.19 4.15 5.10
N TYR A 185 19.33 5.39 4.64
CA TYR A 185 20.42 6.27 5.08
C TYR A 185 20.40 6.48 6.60
N LEU A 186 19.21 6.76 7.16
CA LEU A 186 19.05 6.99 8.59
C LEU A 186 19.27 5.73 9.45
N LEU A 187 19.04 4.53 8.89
CA LEU A 187 19.28 3.25 9.58
C LEU A 187 20.75 2.84 9.60
N ILE A 188 21.52 3.23 8.58
CA ILE A 188 22.94 2.90 8.48
C ILE A 188 23.77 3.87 9.32
N GLY A 189 23.30 5.09 9.55
CA GLY A 189 23.93 6.11 10.36
C GLY A 189 24.59 7.19 9.55
#